data_cc076a81aca46f4c02b1f2b0f97f221a
#
_entry.id   cc076a81aca46f4c02b1f2b0f97f221a
#
_cell.length_a   1.000
_cell.length_b   1.000
_cell.length_c   1.000
_cell.angle_alpha   90.00
_cell.angle_beta   90.00
_cell.angle_gamma   90.00
#
_symmetry.space_group_name_H-M   'P 1'
#
loop_
_entity.id
_entity.type
_entity.pdbx_description
1 polymer ?
#
loop_
_entity_poly.entity_id
_entity_poly.type
_entity_poly.pdbx_seq_one_letter_code
_entity_poly.pdbx_strand_id
1 'polypeptide(L)' 'MDDGDHHDHIVCTRCGRVEEFVDREIERRQRQVAEKMGFTMESHSLSMYGICAECKAKEEEKAKKKAGL' A
#
# COMPACT_ATOMS: atom_id res chain seq x y z
N MET A 1 -19.65 3.21 12.96
CA MET A 1 -19.17 3.75 13.37
C MET A 1 -18.02 3.56 13.04
N ASP A 2 -17.55 3.00 12.78
CA ASP A 2 -16.52 2.81 12.61
C ASP A 2 -16.12 2.87 11.31
N ASP A 3 -16.68 3.58 10.44
CA ASP A 3 -16.26 3.76 9.13
C ASP A 3 -14.92 4.30 9.06
N GLY A 4 -14.51 5.03 9.98
CA GLY A 4 -13.23 5.63 9.96
C GLY A 4 -12.10 4.66 10.07
N ASP A 5 -12.44 3.42 10.40
CA ASP A 5 -11.41 2.48 10.56
C ASP A 5 -11.02 1.79 9.32
N HIS A 6 -11.67 2.09 8.21
CA HIS A 6 -11.37 1.38 6.99
C HIS A 6 -10.38 2.16 6.18
N HIS A 7 -9.23 2.39 6.73
CA HIS A 7 -8.19 3.11 6.00
C HIS A 7 -7.09 2.14 5.62
N ASP A 8 -6.67 2.22 4.39
CA ASP A 8 -5.53 1.44 3.93
C ASP A 8 -4.28 2.28 4.14
N HIS A 9 -3.15 1.62 4.28
CA HIS A 9 -1.90 2.29 4.56
C HIS A 9 -0.81 1.79 3.64
N ILE A 10 0.12 2.67 3.31
CA ILE A 10 1.31 2.25 2.60
C ILE A 10 2.49 2.79 3.40
N VAL A 11 3.46 1.93 3.64
CA VAL A 11 4.58 2.23 4.52
C VAL A 11 5.87 2.13 3.73
N CYS A 12 6.71 3.14 3.85
CA CYS A 12 8.03 3.09 3.25
C CYS A 12 8.96 2.33 4.17
N THR A 13 9.57 1.28 3.64
CA THR A 13 10.46 0.45 4.46
C THR A 13 11.80 1.10 4.68
N ARG A 14 12.10 2.21 4.00
CA ARG A 14 13.39 2.87 4.15
C ARG A 14 13.37 4.00 5.14
N CYS A 15 12.36 4.88 5.06
CA CYS A 15 12.31 6.03 5.95
C CYS A 15 11.20 5.94 6.97
N GLY A 16 10.34 4.93 6.88
CA GLY A 16 9.26 4.76 7.84
C GLY A 16 8.05 5.63 7.58
N ARG A 17 7.99 6.29 6.42
CA ARG A 17 6.85 7.12 6.11
C ARG A 17 5.60 6.27 5.98
N VAL A 18 4.51 6.75 6.56
CA VAL A 18 3.23 6.06 6.48
C VAL A 18 2.22 7.01 5.88
N GLU A 19 1.50 6.55 4.86
CA GLU A 19 0.46 7.34 4.26
C GLU A 19 -0.82 6.54 4.23
N GLU A 20 -1.92 7.21 4.49
CA GLU A 20 -3.22 6.57 4.45
C GLU A 20 -3.89 6.89 3.13
N PHE A 21 -4.66 5.96 2.65
CA PHE A 21 -5.40 6.19 1.42
C PHE A 21 -6.69 5.39 1.44
N VAL A 22 -7.63 5.78 0.60
CA VAL A 22 -8.87 5.06 0.44
C VAL A 22 -9.09 4.89 -1.05
N ASP A 23 -9.30 3.65 -1.48
CA ASP A 23 -9.50 3.38 -2.89
C ASP A 23 -10.69 2.46 -3.03
N ARG A 24 -11.72 2.96 -3.65
CA ARG A 24 -12.97 2.20 -3.78
C ARG A 24 -12.81 0.97 -4.65
N GLU A 25 -11.94 1.05 -5.63
CA GLU A 25 -11.74 -0.08 -6.51
C GLU A 25 -11.08 -1.23 -5.77
N ILE A 26 -10.11 -0.91 -4.92
CA ILE A 26 -9.47 -1.94 -4.13
C ILE A 26 -10.49 -2.57 -3.20
N GLU A 27 -11.34 -1.75 -2.58
CA GLU A 27 -12.36 -2.28 -1.69
C GLU A 27 -13.32 -3.20 -2.43
N ARG A 28 -13.71 -2.79 -3.62
CA ARG A 28 -14.65 -3.60 -4.40
C ARG A 28 -14.03 -4.94 -4.77
N ARG A 29 -12.76 -4.92 -5.15
CA ARG A 29 -12.08 -6.16 -5.50
C ARG A 29 -11.96 -7.07 -4.30
N GLN A 30 -11.65 -6.52 -3.15
CA GLN A 30 -11.56 -7.31 -1.94
C GLN A 30 -12.88 -7.98 -1.62
N ARG A 31 -13.97 -7.23 -1.77
CA ARG A 31 -15.29 -7.79 -1.52
C ARG A 31 -15.60 -8.91 -2.50
N GLN A 32 -15.23 -8.72 -3.76
CA GLN A 32 -15.46 -9.74 -4.77
C GLN A 32 -14.69 -11.01 -4.44
N VAL A 33 -13.47 -10.86 -4.00
CA VAL A 33 -12.66 -12.02 -3.65
C VAL A 33 -13.29 -12.76 -2.48
N ALA A 34 -13.74 -12.02 -1.47
CA ALA A 34 -14.36 -12.65 -0.32
C ALA A 34 -15.60 -13.43 -0.75
N GLU A 35 -16.41 -12.84 -1.60
CA GLU A 35 -17.62 -13.52 -2.06
C GLU A 35 -17.31 -14.77 -2.86
N LYS A 36 -16.30 -14.68 -3.70
CA LYS A 36 -15.91 -15.85 -4.47
C LYS A 36 -15.48 -16.99 -3.59
N MET A 37 -14.87 -16.68 -2.48
CA MET A 37 -14.40 -17.70 -1.56
C MET A 37 -15.44 -18.10 -0.54
N GLY A 38 -16.64 -17.55 -0.67
CA GLY A 38 -17.72 -17.91 0.25
C GLY A 38 -17.68 -17.19 1.58
N PHE A 39 -17.00 -16.05 1.64
CA PHE A 39 -16.91 -15.29 2.87
C PHE A 39 -17.82 -14.08 2.83
N THR A 40 -18.31 -13.68 3.99
CA THR A 40 -18.99 -12.42 4.14
C THR A 40 -18.01 -11.48 4.82
N MET A 41 -17.54 -10.47 4.08
CA MET A 41 -16.52 -9.60 4.60
C MET A 41 -17.12 -8.65 5.63
N GLU A 42 -16.64 -8.71 6.85
CA GLU A 42 -17.13 -7.83 7.90
C GLU A 42 -16.24 -6.61 8.06
N SER A 43 -14.96 -6.77 7.84
CA SER A 43 -14.06 -5.64 7.89
C SER A 43 -12.83 -6.01 7.11
N HIS A 44 -12.05 -5.01 6.76
CA HIS A 44 -10.83 -5.27 6.03
C HIS A 44 -9.86 -4.15 6.29
N SER A 45 -8.60 -4.45 6.09
CA SER A 45 -7.56 -3.43 6.10
C SER A 45 -6.47 -3.92 5.18
N LEU A 46 -5.79 -2.98 4.57
CA LEU A 46 -4.73 -3.32 3.64
C LEU A 46 -3.49 -2.54 4.04
N SER A 47 -2.40 -3.26 4.23
CA SER A 47 -1.12 -2.63 4.51
C SER A 47 -0.15 -3.00 3.41
N MET A 48 0.40 -1.99 2.78
CA MET A 48 1.37 -2.22 1.73
C MET A 48 2.71 -1.69 2.18
N TYR A 49 3.76 -2.35 1.75
CA TYR A 49 5.11 -1.98 2.13
C TYR A 49 5.93 -1.80 0.87
N GLY A 50 6.64 -0.71 0.79
CA GLY A 50 7.44 -0.44 -0.38
C GLY A 50 8.41 0.69 -0.12
N ILE A 51 8.85 1.35 -1.19
CA ILE A 51 9.82 2.41 -1.10
C ILE A 51 9.15 3.67 -1.63
N CYS A 52 9.13 4.73 -0.83
CA CYS A 52 8.46 5.95 -1.24
C CYS A 52 9.24 6.63 -2.37
N ALA A 53 8.59 7.60 -3.00
CA ALA A 53 9.17 8.22 -4.17
C ALA A 53 10.51 8.87 -3.87
N GLU A 54 10.64 9.50 -2.73
CA GLU A 54 11.90 10.15 -2.39
C GLU A 54 13.01 9.15 -2.18
N CYS A 55 12.72 8.07 -1.46
CA CYS A 55 13.73 7.05 -1.25
C CYS A 55 14.07 6.33 -2.54
N LYS A 56 13.05 6.12 -3.37
CA LYS A 56 13.27 5.48 -4.65
C LYS A 56 14.19 6.33 -5.51
N ALA A 57 13.96 7.64 -5.54
CA ALA A 57 14.80 8.52 -6.31
C ALA A 57 16.24 8.48 -5.82
N LYS A 58 16.42 8.48 -4.51
CA LYS A 58 17.77 8.41 -3.96
C LYS A 58 18.46 7.11 -4.33
N GLU A 59 17.73 6.02 -4.27
CA GLU A 59 18.33 4.74 -4.60
C GLU A 59 18.61 4.61 -6.07
N GLU A 60 17.76 5.19 -6.89
CA GLU A 60 18.01 5.19 -8.31
C GLU A 60 19.24 6.01 -8.65
N GLU A 61 19.42 7.12 -7.96
CA GLU A 61 20.62 7.91 -8.18
C GLU A 61 21.87 7.12 -7.85
N LYS A 62 21.83 6.41 -6.74
CA LYS A 62 22.98 5.61 -6.37
C LYS A 62 23.23 4.50 -7.38
N ALA A 63 22.16 3.87 -7.85
CA ALA A 63 22.31 2.82 -8.83
C ALA A 63 22.86 3.37 -10.15
N LYS A 64 22.40 4.54 -10.52
CA LYS A 64 22.92 5.15 -11.74
C LYS A 64 24.40 5.44 -11.63
N LYS A 65 24.80 5.98 -10.50
CA LYS A 65 26.21 6.26 -10.31
C LYS A 65 27.03 5.00 -10.42
N LYS A 66 26.56 3.94 -9.81
CA LYS A 66 27.26 2.68 -9.90
C LYS A 66 27.31 2.18 -11.33
N ALA A 67 26.17 2.28 -12.01
CA ALA A 67 26.12 1.80 -13.36
C ALA A 67 26.96 2.64 -14.29
N GLY A 68 27.18 3.89 -13.97
CA GLY A 68 27.97 4.76 -14.78
C GLY A 68 29.46 4.48 -14.73
N LEU A 69 29.87 3.63 -13.86
CA LEU A 69 31.26 3.24 -13.81
C LEU A 69 31.57 2.14 -14.83
#